data_099f3c5923412c796c28a7409455a76c
#
_entry.id   099f3c5923412c796c28a7409455a76c
#
_cell.length_a   1.000
_cell.length_b   1.000
_cell.length_c   1.000
_cell.angle_alpha   90.00
_cell.angle_beta   90.00
_cell.angle_gamma   90.00
#
_symmetry.space_group_name_H-M   'P 1'
#
loop_
_entity.id
_entity.type
_entity.pdbx_description
1 polymer ?
#
loop_
_entity_poly.entity_id
_entity_poly.type
_entity_poly.pdbx_seq_one_letter_code
_entity_poly.pdbx_strand_id
1 'polypeptide(L)'
;SFPTRRSSDLAGNIAALTGVRSAAAGVTISRDPEATPFEAIRHYSEPVVTVAVEPKSMKDLPKFIDALRGLAKADASLQVTTNQETGEALLAGMGELHLEITIFRMQEEQNIKVKVSEPIVVYRESIESNNSGRPFEGKSPNRHNRFYIECEPLPLDVINALREGHFGDGPVRTKDAKETGNKFAEFGMDKDLMRKIYAIHGTNVFVNDTKGIQNLHETRELMIEGFNDVCKKGPTAEEPLMGVLVR
;
A
#
# COMPACT_ATOMS: atom_id res chain seq x y z
N SER A 1 -14.93 -6.86 -33.01
CA SER A 1 -14.48 -6.71 -34.38
C SER A 1 -13.40 -5.63 -34.40
N PHE A 2 -12.19 -6.01 -34.78
CA PHE A 2 -11.10 -5.05 -34.94
C PHE A 2 -11.44 -4.11 -36.11
N PRO A 3 -11.21 -2.79 -36.00
CA PRO A 3 -11.41 -1.87 -37.09
C PRO A 3 -10.46 -2.24 -38.22
N THR A 4 -11.04 -2.17 -39.39
CA THR A 4 -10.46 -2.52 -40.68
C THR A 4 -9.07 -1.96 -40.92
N ARG A 5 -8.18 -2.84 -41.34
CA ARG A 5 -6.86 -2.63 -41.88
C ARG A 5 -6.71 -1.30 -42.64
N ARG A 6 -5.79 -0.47 -42.21
CA ARG A 6 -4.99 0.31 -43.15
C ARG A 6 -3.86 -0.60 -43.61
N SER A 7 -3.77 -0.80 -44.93
CA SER A 7 -2.80 -1.69 -45.59
C SER A 7 -1.34 -1.20 -45.51
N SER A 8 -1.04 -0.24 -44.65
CA SER A 8 0.26 0.44 -44.58
C SER A 8 0.95 0.35 -43.23
N ASP A 9 0.37 -0.36 -42.25
CA ASP A 9 1.00 -0.49 -40.95
C ASP A 9 2.00 -1.65 -40.97
N LEU A 10 3.27 -1.30 -40.99
CA LEU A 10 4.39 -2.27 -40.97
C LEU A 10 4.75 -2.60 -39.54
N ALA A 11 5.26 -3.81 -39.33
CA ALA A 11 5.82 -4.22 -38.06
C ALA A 11 6.95 -3.26 -37.63
N GLY A 12 6.94 -2.84 -36.37
CA GLY A 12 7.86 -1.84 -35.83
C GLY A 12 7.32 -0.41 -35.82
N ASN A 13 6.15 -0.16 -36.43
CA ASN A 13 5.51 1.15 -36.35
C ASN A 13 4.66 1.34 -35.10
N ILE A 14 4.44 2.61 -34.76
CA ILE A 14 3.50 3.01 -33.70
C ILE A 14 2.12 3.23 -34.37
N ALA A 15 1.10 2.57 -33.81
CA ALA A 15 -0.26 2.66 -34.30
C ALA A 15 -1.23 3.09 -33.21
N ALA A 16 -2.24 3.88 -33.58
CA ALA A 16 -3.34 4.24 -32.69
C ALA A 16 -4.48 3.23 -32.85
N LEU A 17 -4.90 2.65 -31.72
CA LEU A 17 -6.01 1.71 -31.64
C LEU A 17 -7.20 2.37 -30.95
N THR A 18 -8.39 2.22 -31.53
CA THR A 18 -9.64 2.70 -30.94
C THR A 18 -10.56 1.54 -30.58
N GLY A 19 -11.43 1.74 -29.59
CA GLY A 19 -12.42 0.76 -29.19
C GLY A 19 -11.96 -0.28 -28.16
N VAL A 20 -10.73 -0.19 -27.65
CA VAL A 20 -10.19 -1.09 -26.61
C VAL A 20 -10.47 -0.49 -25.24
N ARG A 21 -11.59 -0.86 -24.63
CA ARG A 21 -12.03 -0.28 -23.33
C ARG A 21 -11.20 -0.73 -22.13
N SER A 22 -10.59 -1.91 -22.20
CA SER A 22 -9.79 -2.49 -21.12
C SER A 22 -8.29 -2.18 -21.19
N ALA A 23 -7.85 -1.45 -22.21
CA ALA A 23 -6.46 -1.10 -22.37
C ALA A 23 -6.02 -0.08 -21.29
N ALA A 24 -4.83 -0.30 -20.77
CA ALA A 24 -4.13 0.62 -19.87
C ALA A 24 -2.67 0.70 -20.31
N ALA A 25 -1.91 1.69 -19.80
CA ALA A 25 -0.48 1.78 -20.07
C ALA A 25 0.24 0.50 -19.59
N GLY A 26 1.15 -0.02 -20.41
CA GLY A 26 1.92 -1.23 -20.10
C GLY A 26 1.26 -2.57 -20.43
N VAL A 27 0.01 -2.60 -20.95
CA VAL A 27 -0.62 -3.86 -21.36
C VAL A 27 -0.18 -4.27 -22.76
N THR A 28 0.04 -5.56 -22.97
CA THR A 28 0.32 -6.14 -24.27
C THR A 28 -1.00 -6.43 -25.01
N ILE A 29 -1.12 -5.97 -26.23
CA ILE A 29 -2.26 -6.25 -27.09
C ILE A 29 -1.83 -7.22 -28.19
N SER A 30 -2.40 -8.41 -28.20
CA SER A 30 -2.10 -9.45 -29.18
C SER A 30 -3.37 -9.95 -29.85
N ARG A 31 -3.22 -10.47 -31.06
CA ARG A 31 -4.25 -11.22 -31.76
C ARG A 31 -4.28 -12.68 -31.33
N ASP A 32 -3.13 -13.18 -30.90
CA ASP A 32 -2.96 -14.55 -30.43
C ASP A 32 -3.18 -14.58 -28.89
N PRO A 33 -4.14 -15.36 -28.40
CA PRO A 33 -4.39 -15.50 -26.97
C PRO A 33 -3.25 -16.20 -26.22
N GLU A 34 -2.42 -17.00 -26.92
CA GLU A 34 -1.28 -17.69 -26.35
C GLU A 34 0.03 -16.87 -26.41
N ALA A 35 -0.02 -15.64 -26.94
CA ALA A 35 1.16 -14.77 -27.01
C ALA A 35 1.68 -14.42 -25.62
N THR A 36 2.96 -14.62 -25.39
CA THR A 36 3.63 -14.20 -24.16
C THR A 36 3.59 -12.67 -24.04
N PRO A 37 2.99 -12.11 -22.98
CA PRO A 37 2.97 -10.68 -22.78
C PRO A 37 4.38 -10.13 -22.54
N PHE A 38 4.61 -8.87 -22.90
CA PHE A 38 5.80 -8.15 -22.47
C PHE A 38 5.76 -7.93 -20.97
N GLU A 39 6.93 -7.75 -20.36
CA GLU A 39 7.01 -7.41 -18.94
C GLU A 39 6.17 -6.16 -18.64
N ALA A 40 5.38 -6.22 -17.59
CA ALA A 40 4.62 -5.08 -17.13
C ALA A 40 5.57 -3.95 -16.69
N ILE A 41 5.25 -2.71 -17.04
CA ILE A 41 5.97 -1.54 -16.54
C ILE A 41 5.69 -1.47 -15.03
N ARG A 42 6.68 -1.84 -14.23
CA ARG A 42 6.64 -1.69 -12.77
C ARG A 42 7.37 -0.39 -12.42
N HIS A 43 6.64 0.60 -11.93
CA HIS A 43 7.26 1.76 -11.32
C HIS A 43 7.63 1.39 -9.89
N TYR A 44 8.93 1.24 -9.63
CA TYR A 44 9.48 0.89 -8.31
C TYR A 44 9.45 2.05 -7.32
N SER A 45 9.15 3.26 -7.76
CA SER A 45 9.09 4.43 -6.88
C SER A 45 7.66 4.66 -6.38
N GLU A 46 7.51 4.71 -5.07
CA GLU A 46 6.28 5.18 -4.47
C GLU A 46 6.06 6.66 -4.83
N PRO A 47 4.80 7.09 -4.98
CA PRO A 47 4.50 8.50 -5.20
C PRO A 47 5.03 9.32 -4.02
N VAL A 48 5.69 10.42 -4.34
CA VAL A 48 6.37 11.27 -3.34
C VAL A 48 5.45 12.41 -2.88
N VAL A 49 4.57 12.88 -3.77
CA VAL A 49 3.68 14.02 -3.50
C VAL A 49 2.24 13.59 -3.71
N THR A 50 1.39 13.98 -2.77
CA THR A 50 -0.06 13.73 -2.85
C THR A 50 -0.79 15.07 -2.72
N VAL A 51 -1.75 15.31 -3.61
CA VAL A 51 -2.68 16.45 -3.53
C VAL A 51 -4.11 15.94 -3.45
N ALA A 52 -4.96 16.66 -2.74
CA ALA A 52 -6.40 16.43 -2.78
C ALA A 52 -7.02 17.29 -3.88
N VAL A 53 -7.87 16.69 -4.68
CA VAL A 53 -8.56 17.36 -5.79
C VAL A 53 -10.05 17.15 -5.65
N GLU A 54 -10.81 18.25 -5.69
CA GLU A 54 -12.26 18.26 -5.61
C GLU A 54 -12.86 18.94 -6.84
N PRO A 55 -13.97 18.47 -7.39
CA PRO A 55 -14.69 19.22 -8.40
C PRO A 55 -15.35 20.47 -7.75
N LYS A 56 -15.25 21.64 -8.39
CA LYS A 56 -15.92 22.86 -7.87
C LYS A 56 -17.44 22.74 -7.83
N SER A 57 -18.01 21.84 -8.60
CA SER A 57 -19.45 21.58 -8.63
C SER A 57 -19.72 20.09 -8.46
N MET A 58 -20.59 19.75 -7.53
CA MET A 58 -21.02 18.34 -7.30
C MET A 58 -21.71 17.73 -8.52
N LYS A 59 -22.25 18.55 -9.44
CA LYS A 59 -22.83 18.07 -10.70
C LYS A 59 -21.79 17.43 -11.61
N ASP A 60 -20.54 17.85 -11.49
CA ASP A 60 -19.44 17.36 -12.33
C ASP A 60 -18.74 16.13 -11.72
N LEU A 61 -19.17 15.68 -10.51
CA LEU A 61 -18.56 14.55 -9.81
C LEU A 61 -18.47 13.26 -10.63
N PRO A 62 -19.51 12.82 -11.38
CA PRO A 62 -19.39 11.63 -12.22
C PRO A 62 -18.34 11.78 -13.34
N LYS A 63 -18.34 12.93 -14.03
CA LYS A 63 -17.32 13.23 -15.04
C LYS A 63 -15.91 13.28 -14.44
N PHE A 64 -15.78 13.86 -13.27
CA PHE A 64 -14.53 13.96 -12.54
C PHE A 64 -13.95 12.58 -12.22
N ILE A 65 -14.77 11.66 -11.70
CA ILE A 65 -14.35 10.29 -11.39
C ILE A 65 -13.92 9.55 -12.66
N ASP A 66 -14.65 9.70 -13.77
CA ASP A 66 -14.30 9.07 -15.02
C ASP A 66 -13.02 9.66 -15.63
N ALA A 67 -12.82 10.97 -15.53
CA ALA A 67 -11.58 11.64 -15.93
C ALA A 67 -10.37 11.12 -15.14
N LEU A 68 -10.50 11.01 -13.82
CA LEU A 68 -9.45 10.49 -12.96
C LEU A 68 -9.08 9.04 -13.29
N ARG A 69 -10.08 8.19 -13.52
CA ARG A 69 -9.87 6.80 -13.96
C ARG A 69 -9.17 6.74 -15.32
N GLY A 70 -9.53 7.64 -16.21
CA GLY A 70 -8.88 7.78 -17.52
C GLY A 70 -7.41 8.15 -17.41
N LEU A 71 -7.08 9.12 -16.57
CA LEU A 71 -5.70 9.55 -16.30
C LEU A 71 -4.86 8.45 -15.65
N ALA A 72 -5.40 7.75 -14.65
CA ALA A 72 -4.72 6.63 -14.00
C ALA A 72 -4.48 5.45 -14.96
N LYS A 73 -5.34 5.24 -15.96
CA LYS A 73 -5.09 4.23 -17.02
C LYS A 73 -4.02 4.67 -18.02
N ALA A 74 -3.94 5.96 -18.30
CA ALA A 74 -2.99 6.52 -19.25
C ALA A 74 -1.57 6.63 -18.66
N ASP A 75 -1.48 6.86 -17.35
CA ASP A 75 -0.23 7.05 -16.64
C ASP A 75 -0.12 6.07 -15.46
N ALA A 76 0.75 5.08 -15.60
CA ALA A 76 0.97 4.08 -14.56
C ALA A 76 1.66 4.63 -13.30
N SER A 77 2.30 5.82 -13.38
CA SER A 77 2.96 6.47 -12.24
C SER A 77 2.00 7.30 -11.38
N LEU A 78 0.75 7.50 -11.84
CA LEU A 78 -0.28 8.23 -11.14
C LEU A 78 -1.15 7.27 -10.32
N GLN A 79 -1.21 7.48 -9.01
CA GLN A 79 -2.13 6.77 -8.14
C GLN A 79 -3.32 7.66 -7.80
N VAL A 80 -4.51 7.11 -7.95
CA VAL A 80 -5.77 7.79 -7.68
C VAL A 80 -6.55 7.02 -6.62
N THR A 81 -6.80 7.65 -5.49
CA THR A 81 -7.68 7.12 -4.44
C THR A 81 -8.86 8.07 -4.25
N THR A 82 -10.07 7.56 -4.32
CA THR A 82 -11.27 8.39 -4.16
C THR A 82 -11.92 8.08 -2.82
N ASN A 83 -12.12 9.11 -2.00
CA ASN A 83 -12.95 9.02 -0.81
C ASN A 83 -14.41 9.25 -1.22
N GLN A 84 -15.24 8.22 -1.11
CA GLN A 84 -16.65 8.29 -1.51
C GLN A 84 -17.51 9.13 -0.54
N GLU A 85 -17.08 9.29 0.71
CA GLU A 85 -17.82 10.03 1.72
C GLU A 85 -17.64 11.54 1.57
N THR A 86 -16.40 11.98 1.29
CA THR A 86 -16.09 13.42 1.15
C THR A 86 -16.17 13.92 -0.30
N GLY A 87 -16.17 13.01 -1.27
CA GLY A 87 -16.11 13.35 -2.70
C GLY A 87 -14.73 13.83 -3.16
N GLU A 88 -13.74 13.81 -2.27
CA GLU A 88 -12.36 14.17 -2.58
C GLU A 88 -11.63 13.02 -3.26
N ALA A 89 -10.76 13.35 -4.20
CA ALA A 89 -9.83 12.42 -4.76
C ALA A 89 -8.41 12.79 -4.38
N LEU A 90 -7.65 11.83 -3.91
CA LEU A 90 -6.23 11.96 -3.67
C LEU A 90 -5.48 11.55 -4.93
N LEU A 91 -4.72 12.48 -5.47
CA LEU A 91 -3.80 12.25 -6.58
C LEU A 91 -2.38 12.16 -6.02
N ALA A 92 -1.75 11.01 -6.18
CA ALA A 92 -0.38 10.79 -5.78
C ALA A 92 0.50 10.53 -7.01
N GLY A 93 1.60 11.25 -7.11
CA GLY A 93 2.49 11.22 -8.28
C GLY A 93 3.96 11.39 -7.92
N MET A 94 4.80 11.38 -8.95
CA MET A 94 6.26 11.41 -8.84
C MET A 94 6.82 12.77 -8.39
N GLY A 95 6.00 13.82 -8.42
CA GLY A 95 6.41 15.17 -8.03
C GLY A 95 5.32 16.21 -8.33
N GLU A 96 5.56 17.43 -7.86
CA GLU A 96 4.62 18.54 -7.97
C GLU A 96 4.28 18.89 -9.42
N LEU A 97 5.29 19.03 -10.28
CA LEU A 97 5.10 19.33 -11.70
C LEU A 97 4.28 18.23 -12.42
N HIS A 98 4.48 16.96 -12.07
CA HIS A 98 3.70 15.86 -12.62
C HIS A 98 2.21 16.02 -12.29
N LEU A 99 1.90 16.36 -11.05
CA LEU A 99 0.51 16.58 -10.60
C LEU A 99 -0.10 17.84 -11.23
N GLU A 100 0.66 18.93 -11.35
CA GLU A 100 0.21 20.15 -12.02
C GLU A 100 -0.16 19.90 -13.48
N ILE A 101 0.69 19.21 -14.24
CA ILE A 101 0.40 18.82 -15.63
C ILE A 101 -0.83 17.95 -15.72
N THR A 102 -0.97 16.98 -14.82
CA THR A 102 -2.12 16.07 -14.78
C THR A 102 -3.43 16.84 -14.53
N ILE A 103 -3.41 17.76 -13.57
CA ILE A 103 -4.55 18.62 -13.25
C ILE A 103 -4.89 19.55 -14.40
N PHE A 104 -3.87 20.17 -15.01
CA PHE A 104 -4.04 21.03 -16.18
C PHE A 104 -4.71 20.27 -17.34
N ARG A 105 -4.23 19.07 -17.66
CA ARG A 105 -4.83 18.22 -18.69
C ARG A 105 -6.28 17.88 -18.38
N MET A 106 -6.61 17.57 -17.15
CA MET A 106 -7.98 17.30 -16.74
C MET A 106 -8.89 18.53 -16.93
N GLN A 107 -8.40 19.74 -16.62
CA GLN A 107 -9.14 20.98 -16.80
C GLN A 107 -9.36 21.32 -18.26
N GLU A 108 -8.33 21.21 -19.09
CA GLU A 108 -8.38 21.58 -20.51
C GLU A 108 -9.08 20.50 -21.38
N GLU A 109 -8.72 19.23 -21.20
CA GLU A 109 -9.25 18.17 -22.06
C GLU A 109 -10.68 17.75 -21.67
N GLN A 110 -11.01 17.80 -20.37
CA GLN A 110 -12.31 17.36 -19.86
C GLN A 110 -13.25 18.52 -19.49
N ASN A 111 -12.74 19.76 -19.52
CA ASN A 111 -13.47 20.97 -19.14
C ASN A 111 -14.11 20.86 -17.73
N ILE A 112 -13.36 20.32 -16.76
CA ILE A 112 -13.79 20.15 -15.37
C ILE A 112 -13.04 21.14 -14.51
N LYS A 113 -13.74 22.05 -13.83
CA LYS A 113 -13.13 22.98 -12.88
C LYS A 113 -12.91 22.27 -11.55
N VAL A 114 -11.66 22.19 -11.12
CA VAL A 114 -11.27 21.56 -9.87
C VAL A 114 -10.70 22.57 -8.89
N LYS A 115 -10.79 22.23 -7.61
CA LYS A 115 -10.10 22.86 -6.49
C LYS A 115 -9.01 21.90 -6.07
N VAL A 116 -7.82 22.42 -5.81
CA VAL A 116 -6.64 21.64 -5.40
C VAL A 116 -6.23 22.09 -4.02
N SER A 117 -5.92 21.16 -3.14
CA SER A 117 -5.28 21.43 -1.85
C SER A 117 -3.77 21.60 -2.02
N GLU A 118 -3.10 22.10 -1.00
CA GLU A 118 -1.65 22.09 -0.92
C GLU A 118 -1.11 20.64 -1.02
N PRO A 119 0.08 20.45 -1.60
CA PRO A 119 0.72 19.13 -1.67
C PRO A 119 0.94 18.54 -0.29
N ILE A 120 0.56 17.28 -0.12
CA ILE A 120 0.77 16.55 1.12
C ILE A 120 1.93 15.59 0.91
N VAL A 121 2.96 15.73 1.75
CA VAL A 121 4.06 14.76 1.81
C VAL A 121 3.66 13.64 2.76
N VAL A 122 3.67 12.42 2.27
CA VAL A 122 3.31 11.24 3.06
C VAL A 122 4.53 10.77 3.84
N TYR A 123 4.52 11.02 5.14
CA TYR A 123 5.55 10.53 6.05
C TYR A 123 5.20 9.15 6.60
N ARG A 124 6.23 8.41 7.01
CA ARG A 124 6.11 7.15 7.73
C ARG A 124 7.12 7.16 8.87
N GLU A 125 6.72 6.62 10.01
CA GLU A 125 7.66 6.37 11.09
C GLU A 125 8.31 5.00 10.92
N SER A 126 9.59 4.91 11.25
CA SER A 126 10.34 3.65 11.25
C SER A 126 11.38 3.69 12.37
N ILE A 127 12.01 2.55 12.63
CA ILE A 127 13.10 2.42 13.58
C ILE A 127 14.39 2.05 12.85
N GLU A 128 15.50 2.67 13.25
CA GLU A 128 16.82 2.39 12.66
C GLU A 128 17.55 1.26 13.37
N SER A 129 17.32 1.10 14.66
CA SER A 129 18.01 0.12 15.51
C SER A 129 17.05 -0.66 16.39
N ASN A 130 17.46 -1.88 16.73
CA ASN A 130 16.72 -2.68 17.68
C ASN A 130 17.02 -2.26 19.12
N ASN A 131 16.12 -2.57 20.04
CA ASN A 131 16.34 -2.47 21.48
C ASN A 131 16.53 -3.86 22.13
N SER A 132 17.02 -4.81 21.35
CA SER A 132 17.25 -6.19 21.78
C SER A 132 18.10 -6.26 23.05
N GLY A 133 17.64 -7.00 24.04
CA GLY A 133 18.29 -7.09 25.35
C GLY A 133 18.02 -5.91 26.29
N ARG A 134 17.23 -4.91 25.90
CA ARG A 134 16.74 -3.82 26.75
C ARG A 134 15.25 -3.59 26.54
N PRO A 135 14.38 -4.55 26.89
CA PRO A 135 12.95 -4.43 26.66
C PRO A 135 12.36 -3.25 27.44
N PHE A 136 11.39 -2.60 26.83
CA PHE A 136 10.56 -1.61 27.53
C PHE A 136 9.51 -2.33 28.38
N GLU A 137 9.46 -1.98 29.67
CA GLU A 137 8.48 -2.54 30.59
C GLU A 137 7.17 -1.74 30.54
N GLY A 138 6.09 -2.39 30.15
CA GLY A 138 4.72 -1.89 30.27
C GLY A 138 3.98 -2.61 31.39
N LYS A 139 3.09 -1.91 32.10
CA LYS A 139 2.24 -2.49 33.16
C LYS A 139 0.79 -2.24 32.82
N SER A 140 -0.04 -3.26 33.02
CA SER A 140 -1.50 -3.08 32.94
C SER A 140 -1.99 -2.10 34.03
N PRO A 141 -3.13 -1.41 33.82
CA PRO A 141 -3.67 -0.46 34.83
C PRO A 141 -3.88 -1.07 36.20
N ASN A 142 -4.27 -2.35 36.27
CA ASN A 142 -4.41 -3.12 37.51
C ASN A 142 -3.09 -3.65 38.10
N ARG A 143 -1.95 -3.40 37.41
CA ARG A 143 -0.58 -3.82 37.79
C ARG A 143 -0.37 -5.34 37.92
N HIS A 144 -1.32 -6.16 37.47
CA HIS A 144 -1.17 -7.61 37.54
C HIS A 144 -0.33 -8.17 36.38
N ASN A 145 -0.36 -7.52 35.23
CA ASN A 145 0.40 -7.95 34.04
C ASN A 145 1.57 -6.99 33.80
N ARG A 146 2.73 -7.55 33.47
CA ARG A 146 3.91 -6.83 32.99
C ARG A 146 4.23 -7.32 31.61
N PHE A 147 4.42 -6.38 30.69
CA PHE A 147 4.80 -6.63 29.30
C PHE A 147 6.22 -6.13 29.10
N TYR A 148 7.02 -6.91 28.44
CA TYR A 148 8.37 -6.56 28.04
C TYR A 148 8.37 -6.52 26.51
N ILE A 149 8.51 -5.34 25.94
CA ILE A 149 8.36 -5.10 24.51
C ILE A 149 9.71 -4.79 23.91
N GLU A 150 10.07 -5.51 22.88
CA GLU A 150 11.23 -5.25 22.03
C GLU A 150 10.76 -4.95 20.62
N CYS A 151 11.45 -4.01 19.96
CA CYS A 151 11.18 -3.60 18.58
C CYS A 151 12.44 -3.76 17.74
N GLU A 152 12.29 -4.26 16.52
CA GLU A 152 13.36 -4.47 15.56
C GLU A 152 12.94 -3.99 14.18
N PRO A 153 13.87 -3.41 13.37
CA PRO A 153 13.56 -3.12 11.99
C PRO A 153 13.44 -4.42 11.18
N LEU A 154 12.43 -4.50 10.32
CA LEU A 154 12.27 -5.62 9.40
C LEU A 154 13.22 -5.46 8.19
N PRO A 155 13.75 -6.57 7.65
CA PRO A 155 14.50 -6.55 6.40
C PRO A 155 13.66 -6.02 5.22
N LEU A 156 14.29 -5.34 4.27
CA LEU A 156 13.60 -4.75 3.11
C LEU A 156 12.84 -5.78 2.28
N ASP A 157 13.38 -6.98 2.13
CA ASP A 157 12.73 -8.06 1.37
C ASP A 157 11.41 -8.49 2.04
N VAL A 158 11.36 -8.51 3.37
CA VAL A 158 10.14 -8.80 4.14
C VAL A 158 9.13 -7.66 3.99
N ILE A 159 9.58 -6.41 4.06
CA ILE A 159 8.72 -5.23 3.88
C ILE A 159 8.09 -5.24 2.48
N ASN A 160 8.87 -5.55 1.45
CA ASN A 160 8.37 -5.65 0.09
C ASN A 160 7.36 -6.78 -0.07
N ALA A 161 7.64 -7.96 0.48
CA ALA A 161 6.72 -9.09 0.46
C ALA A 161 5.39 -8.79 1.18
N LEU A 162 5.42 -8.05 2.29
CA LEU A 162 4.23 -7.57 2.98
C LEU A 162 3.42 -6.59 2.11
N ARG A 163 4.07 -5.66 1.43
CA ARG A 163 3.43 -4.70 0.50
C ARG A 163 2.81 -5.39 -0.71
N GLU A 164 3.46 -6.40 -1.25
CA GLU A 164 2.97 -7.18 -2.39
C GLU A 164 1.79 -8.10 -2.03
N GLY A 165 1.43 -8.17 -0.74
CA GLY A 165 0.29 -8.95 -0.28
C GLY A 165 0.56 -10.47 -0.19
N HIS A 166 1.82 -10.89 -0.10
CA HIS A 166 2.18 -12.30 0.13
C HIS A 166 1.66 -12.82 1.48
N PHE A 167 1.36 -11.91 2.39
CA PHE A 167 0.82 -12.18 3.71
C PHE A 167 -0.54 -11.48 3.88
N GLY A 168 -1.47 -12.15 4.57
CA GLY A 168 -2.76 -11.53 4.91
C GLY A 168 -2.60 -10.49 6.01
N ASP A 169 -3.28 -9.36 5.88
CA ASP A 169 -3.33 -8.32 6.90
C ASP A 169 -4.32 -8.68 8.01
N GLY A 170 -4.01 -8.30 9.26
CA GLY A 170 -4.84 -8.52 10.43
C GLY A 170 -4.34 -9.59 11.41
N PRO A 171 -5.22 -10.02 12.34
CA PRO A 171 -4.90 -11.03 13.35
C PRO A 171 -4.64 -12.40 12.72
N VAL A 172 -3.52 -13.02 13.06
CA VAL A 172 -3.16 -14.37 12.58
C VAL A 172 -3.73 -15.41 13.56
N ARG A 173 -4.53 -16.33 13.06
CA ARG A 173 -5.08 -17.42 13.86
C ARG A 173 -3.97 -18.39 14.25
N THR A 174 -4.05 -18.97 15.44
CA THR A 174 -3.03 -19.89 15.95
C THR A 174 -2.76 -21.09 15.01
N LYS A 175 -3.80 -21.59 14.32
CA LYS A 175 -3.67 -22.67 13.35
C LYS A 175 -2.88 -22.26 12.08
N ASP A 176 -2.99 -20.99 11.70
CA ASP A 176 -2.40 -20.44 10.48
C ASP A 176 -0.98 -19.89 10.74
N ALA A 177 -0.63 -19.64 12.01
CA ALA A 177 0.65 -19.08 12.44
C ALA A 177 1.85 -19.92 11.99
N LYS A 178 1.70 -21.26 11.96
CA LYS A 178 2.75 -22.19 11.50
C LYS A 178 3.04 -22.02 10.00
N GLU A 179 2.01 -21.90 9.19
CA GLU A 179 2.14 -21.69 7.76
C GLU A 179 2.73 -20.30 7.46
N THR A 180 2.19 -19.28 8.10
CA THR A 180 2.67 -17.90 8.01
C THR A 180 4.14 -17.81 8.42
N GLY A 181 4.54 -18.45 9.51
CA GLY A 181 5.93 -18.49 9.95
C GLY A 181 6.88 -19.21 8.97
N ASN A 182 6.40 -20.24 8.27
CA ASN A 182 7.20 -20.88 7.23
C ASN A 182 7.42 -19.95 6.04
N LYS A 183 6.40 -19.19 5.62
CA LYS A 183 6.52 -18.18 4.55
C LYS A 183 7.53 -17.07 4.93
N PHE A 184 7.51 -16.57 6.16
CA PHE A 184 8.50 -15.58 6.62
C PHE A 184 9.94 -16.14 6.61
N ALA A 185 10.11 -17.43 6.86
CA ALA A 185 11.42 -18.08 6.82
C ALA A 185 12.02 -18.10 5.40
N GLU A 186 11.20 -18.08 4.34
CA GLU A 186 11.65 -17.97 2.95
C GLU A 186 12.33 -16.64 2.67
N PHE A 187 11.97 -15.60 3.44
CA PHE A 187 12.58 -14.26 3.40
C PHE A 187 13.66 -14.06 4.48
N GLY A 188 14.21 -15.14 5.05
CA GLY A 188 15.33 -15.11 5.98
C GLY A 188 14.99 -14.79 7.44
N MET A 189 13.70 -14.73 7.80
CA MET A 189 13.28 -14.53 9.19
C MET A 189 13.40 -15.82 10.01
N ASP A 190 13.64 -15.67 11.34
CA ASP A 190 13.66 -16.81 12.23
C ASP A 190 12.29 -17.52 12.25
N LYS A 191 12.31 -18.78 11.80
CA LYS A 191 11.12 -19.61 11.67
C LYS A 191 10.40 -19.84 13.01
N ASP A 192 11.15 -20.07 14.08
CA ASP A 192 10.57 -20.39 15.38
C ASP A 192 9.96 -19.15 16.04
N LEU A 193 10.55 -17.99 15.80
CA LEU A 193 9.98 -16.70 16.20
C LEU A 193 8.70 -16.40 15.40
N MET A 194 8.74 -16.52 14.08
CA MET A 194 7.62 -16.20 13.23
C MET A 194 6.42 -17.14 13.37
N ARG A 195 6.60 -18.34 13.87
CA ARG A 195 5.49 -19.24 14.25
C ARG A 195 4.66 -18.76 15.43
N LYS A 196 5.14 -17.77 16.16
CA LYS A 196 4.47 -17.14 17.30
C LYS A 196 3.79 -15.82 16.94
N ILE A 197 3.56 -15.60 15.65
CA ILE A 197 2.94 -14.39 15.12
C ILE A 197 1.51 -14.23 15.65
N TYR A 198 1.20 -13.01 16.07
CA TYR A 198 -0.13 -12.62 16.55
C TYR A 198 -0.91 -11.80 15.52
N ALA A 199 -0.25 -10.85 14.87
CA ALA A 199 -0.88 -9.98 13.90
C ALA A 199 0.12 -9.41 12.90
N ILE A 200 -0.41 -9.05 11.74
CA ILE A 200 0.26 -8.24 10.71
C ILE A 200 -0.58 -7.00 10.51
N HIS A 201 0.03 -5.82 10.46
CA HIS A 201 -0.64 -4.58 10.12
C HIS A 201 0.20 -3.79 9.11
N GLY A 202 -0.26 -3.75 7.85
CA GLY A 202 0.50 -3.19 6.75
C GLY A 202 1.86 -3.87 6.60
N THR A 203 2.94 -3.14 6.85
CA THR A 203 4.31 -3.66 6.79
C THR A 203 4.91 -3.97 8.17
N ASN A 204 4.09 -4.04 9.21
CA ASN A 204 4.53 -4.28 10.57
C ASN A 204 4.05 -5.65 11.06
N VAL A 205 4.85 -6.29 11.88
CA VAL A 205 4.60 -7.64 12.38
C VAL A 205 4.66 -7.67 13.91
N PHE A 206 3.69 -8.33 14.52
CA PHE A 206 3.64 -8.55 15.96
C PHE A 206 3.76 -10.03 16.29
N VAL A 207 4.75 -10.38 17.11
CA VAL A 207 4.99 -11.76 17.58
C VAL A 207 4.95 -11.82 19.10
N ASN A 208 4.51 -12.95 19.64
CA ASN A 208 4.57 -13.21 21.07
C ASN A 208 5.72 -14.15 21.39
N ASP A 209 6.85 -13.62 21.84
CA ASP A 209 8.01 -14.42 22.26
C ASP A 209 8.03 -14.71 23.77
N THR A 210 6.90 -14.61 24.45
CA THR A 210 6.80 -14.88 25.87
C THR A 210 7.23 -16.32 26.18
N LYS A 211 8.12 -16.48 27.15
CA LYS A 211 8.58 -17.76 27.66
C LYS A 211 7.83 -18.08 28.95
N GLY A 212 7.19 -19.26 29.00
CA GLY A 212 6.47 -19.75 30.17
C GLY A 212 4.94 -19.84 29.99
N ILE A 213 4.27 -20.38 31.00
CA ILE A 213 2.82 -20.55 31.03
C ILE A 213 2.20 -19.23 31.53
N GLN A 214 1.54 -18.53 30.64
CA GLN A 214 0.77 -17.33 31.00
C GLN A 214 -0.62 -17.41 30.37
N ASN A 215 -1.64 -16.95 31.11
CA ASN A 215 -3.01 -16.83 30.63
C ASN A 215 -3.14 -15.59 29.72
N LEU A 216 -2.44 -15.61 28.58
CA LEU A 216 -2.42 -14.51 27.62
C LEU A 216 -3.69 -14.44 26.73
N HIS A 217 -4.61 -15.40 26.86
CA HIS A 217 -5.81 -15.43 26.04
C HIS A 217 -6.70 -14.20 26.27
N GLU A 218 -6.80 -13.72 27.51
CA GLU A 218 -7.61 -12.55 27.85
C GLU A 218 -7.00 -11.22 27.39
N THR A 219 -5.67 -11.17 27.28
CA THR A 219 -4.94 -9.94 26.91
C THR A 219 -4.59 -9.88 25.43
N ARG A 220 -4.68 -11.00 24.70
CA ARG A 220 -4.26 -11.10 23.31
C ARG A 220 -4.95 -10.07 22.41
N GLU A 221 -6.26 -9.95 22.51
CA GLU A 221 -7.04 -9.02 21.70
C GLU A 221 -6.67 -7.58 21.99
N LEU A 222 -6.51 -7.23 23.28
CA LEU A 222 -6.08 -5.88 23.67
C LEU A 222 -4.65 -5.55 23.20
N MET A 223 -3.76 -6.53 23.21
CA MET A 223 -2.39 -6.35 22.69
C MET A 223 -2.39 -6.14 21.16
N ILE A 224 -3.22 -6.87 20.43
CA ILE A 224 -3.36 -6.70 18.98
C ILE A 224 -4.00 -5.34 18.66
N GLU A 225 -5.00 -4.92 19.44
CA GLU A 225 -5.62 -3.61 19.29
C GLU A 225 -4.60 -2.49 19.51
N GLY A 226 -3.86 -2.53 20.62
CA GLY A 226 -2.79 -1.58 20.91
C GLY A 226 -1.68 -1.56 19.85
N PHE A 227 -1.30 -2.72 19.32
CA PHE A 227 -0.37 -2.81 18.21
C PHE A 227 -0.93 -2.12 16.95
N ASN A 228 -2.18 -2.39 16.60
CA ASN A 228 -2.83 -1.78 15.44
C ASN A 228 -2.94 -0.25 15.57
N ASP A 229 -3.22 0.24 16.77
CA ASP A 229 -3.33 1.68 17.03
C ASP A 229 -1.98 2.38 16.87
N VAL A 230 -0.91 1.79 17.40
CA VAL A 230 0.46 2.30 17.24
C VAL A 230 0.91 2.23 15.78
N CYS A 231 0.54 1.17 15.04
CA CYS A 231 0.84 1.06 13.62
C CYS A 231 0.16 2.14 12.77
N LYS A 232 -1.05 2.54 13.14
CA LYS A 232 -1.79 3.62 12.46
C LYS A 232 -1.26 4.99 12.81
N LYS A 233 -0.84 5.16 14.06
CA LYS A 233 -0.44 6.44 14.63
C LYS A 233 0.80 6.22 15.48
N GLY A 234 1.94 6.43 14.88
CA GLY A 234 3.23 6.26 15.52
C GLY A 234 3.46 7.24 16.67
N PRO A 235 4.37 6.91 17.60
CA PRO A 235 4.52 7.65 18.86
C PRO A 235 5.26 8.99 18.73
N THR A 236 5.95 9.24 17.62
CA THR A 236 6.82 10.42 17.47
C THR A 236 6.14 11.55 16.68
N ALA A 237 5.66 11.25 15.49
CA ALA A 237 5.07 12.23 14.58
C ALA A 237 3.58 11.95 14.31
N GLU A 238 3.01 10.95 14.95
CA GLU A 238 1.64 10.46 14.72
C GLU A 238 1.40 9.94 13.28
N GLU A 239 2.49 9.62 12.58
CA GLU A 239 2.45 9.04 11.23
C GLU A 239 2.43 7.51 11.27
N PRO A 240 1.88 6.83 10.26
CA PRO A 240 1.83 5.37 10.26
C PRO A 240 3.22 4.73 10.32
N LEU A 241 3.34 3.66 11.11
CA LEU A 241 4.58 2.89 11.22
C LEU A 241 4.84 2.05 9.97
N MET A 242 6.11 1.86 9.66
CA MET A 242 6.59 1.05 8.54
C MET A 242 7.80 0.20 8.93
N GLY A 243 7.69 -1.10 8.65
CA GLY A 243 8.82 -2.02 8.71
C GLY A 243 9.29 -2.36 10.12
N VAL A 244 8.39 -2.48 11.07
CA VAL A 244 8.70 -2.78 12.46
C VAL A 244 8.23 -4.18 12.85
N LEU A 245 9.15 -4.95 13.45
CA LEU A 245 8.83 -6.17 14.18
C LEU A 245 8.72 -5.82 15.66
N VAL A 246 7.57 -6.09 16.25
CA VAL A 246 7.30 -5.95 17.70
C VAL A 246 7.22 -7.33 18.32
N ARG A 247 7.98 -7.55 19.41
CA ARG A 247 7.96 -8.81 20.16
C ARG A 247 7.93 -8.58 21.67
#